data_7d2f75a5e344dbc73fc91dde3b65615e
#
_entry.id   7d2f75a5e344dbc73fc91dde3b65615e
#
_cell.length_a   1.000
_cell.length_b   1.000
_cell.length_c   1.000
_cell.angle_alpha   90.00
_cell.angle_beta   90.00
_cell.angle_gamma   90.00
#
_symmetry.space_group_name_H-M   'P 1'
#
loop_
_entity.id
_entity.type
_entity.pdbx_description
1 polymer ?
#
loop_
_entity_poly.entity_id
_entity_poly.type
_entity_poly.pdbx_seq_one_letter_code
_entity_poly.pdbx_strand_id
1 'polypeptide(L)'
;SYVIFDEIHWLNDEDRGTVWEESIILAPPHIKILGLSATIANARELTDWIGTIRQESITLVEEHQRIVPLEYYYFSQETGFVTYDSLMDYYYSKLKLKNRTDHSPLFKPTVHLDLIKSIETQYLPALYFVFSRKQCSDKAHELASLRNYLTPEQSAEVKESFLEQFGPEDNWSSSTRKLFGVCRKGIAYHHAGLLPLQKSLVEELFLRKYI
;
A
#
# COMPACT_ATOMS: atom_id res chain seq x y z
N SER A 1 -22.21 22.55 12.79
CA SER A 1 -21.34 21.37 13.06
C SER A 1 -21.20 20.54 11.80
N TYR A 2 -20.08 19.82 11.68
CA TYR A 2 -19.78 18.95 10.56
C TYR A 2 -19.47 17.55 11.06
N VAL A 3 -19.82 16.55 10.23
CA VAL A 3 -19.28 15.17 10.30
C VAL A 3 -18.45 14.95 9.05
N ILE A 4 -17.25 14.47 9.22
CA ILE A 4 -16.33 14.14 8.11
C ILE A 4 -16.30 12.62 7.98
N PHE A 5 -16.71 12.11 6.82
CA PHE A 5 -16.58 10.72 6.43
C PHE A 5 -15.33 10.58 5.57
N ASP A 6 -14.25 10.12 6.17
CA ASP A 6 -13.04 9.79 5.42
C ASP A 6 -13.20 8.41 4.78
N GLU A 7 -12.70 8.25 3.54
CA GLU A 7 -12.85 7.03 2.74
C GLU A 7 -14.31 6.60 2.54
N ILE A 8 -15.21 7.56 2.19
CA ILE A 8 -16.65 7.31 2.05
C ILE A 8 -16.99 6.21 1.01
N HIS A 9 -16.05 5.82 0.16
CA HIS A 9 -16.22 4.69 -0.77
C HIS A 9 -16.47 3.34 -0.07
N TRP A 10 -16.18 3.22 1.23
CA TRP A 10 -16.56 2.05 2.03
C TRP A 10 -18.06 1.82 2.15
N LEU A 11 -18.89 2.76 1.68
CA LEU A 11 -20.33 2.52 1.50
C LEU A 11 -20.64 1.32 0.61
N ASN A 12 -19.76 1.00 -0.34
CA ASN A 12 -19.89 -0.16 -1.23
C ASN A 12 -19.33 -1.47 -0.64
N ASP A 13 -18.84 -1.46 0.60
CA ASP A 13 -18.30 -2.65 1.26
C ASP A 13 -19.45 -3.51 1.83
N GLU A 14 -19.49 -4.80 1.47
CA GLU A 14 -20.57 -5.71 1.86
C GLU A 14 -20.70 -5.86 3.39
N ASP A 15 -19.59 -5.82 4.12
CA ASP A 15 -19.57 -6.02 5.56
C ASP A 15 -19.73 -4.72 6.36
N ARG A 16 -19.25 -3.59 5.84
CA ARG A 16 -19.13 -2.31 6.56
C ARG A 16 -20.02 -1.21 6.01
N GLY A 17 -20.52 -1.32 4.79
CA GLY A 17 -21.30 -0.31 4.10
C GLY A 17 -22.53 0.12 4.89
N THR A 18 -23.24 -0.81 5.51
CA THR A 18 -24.44 -0.56 6.31
C THR A 18 -24.21 0.46 7.43
N VAL A 19 -23.06 0.38 8.13
CA VAL A 19 -22.74 1.33 9.22
C VAL A 19 -22.58 2.77 8.68
N TRP A 20 -21.99 2.91 7.49
CA TRP A 20 -21.82 4.20 6.82
C TRP A 20 -23.17 4.76 6.35
N GLU A 21 -24.00 3.92 5.75
CA GLU A 21 -25.37 4.30 5.32
C GLU A 21 -26.21 4.77 6.51
N GLU A 22 -26.28 3.98 7.57
CA GLU A 22 -27.01 4.33 8.79
C GLU A 22 -26.50 5.64 9.40
N SER A 23 -25.18 5.83 9.42
CA SER A 23 -24.58 7.06 9.95
C SER A 23 -25.00 8.31 9.15
N ILE A 24 -25.13 8.20 7.84
CA ILE A 24 -25.59 9.30 6.96
C ILE A 24 -27.08 9.54 7.14
N ILE A 25 -27.89 8.47 7.16
CA ILE A 25 -29.35 8.54 7.28
C ILE A 25 -29.76 9.12 8.64
N LEU A 26 -29.12 8.67 9.71
CA LEU A 26 -29.48 9.03 11.09
C LEU A 26 -28.82 10.32 11.58
N ALA A 27 -27.87 10.88 10.83
CA ALA A 27 -27.24 12.14 11.21
C ALA A 27 -28.28 13.27 11.32
N PRO A 28 -28.30 14.02 12.43
CA PRO A 28 -29.25 15.13 12.62
C PRO A 28 -29.22 16.13 11.46
N PRO A 29 -30.37 16.70 11.02
CA PRO A 29 -30.46 17.60 9.86
C PRO A 29 -29.55 18.82 9.92
N HIS A 30 -29.25 19.33 11.12
CA HIS A 30 -28.38 20.50 11.31
C HIS A 30 -26.87 20.20 11.17
N ILE A 31 -26.49 18.92 11.05
CA ILE A 31 -25.12 18.52 10.87
C ILE A 31 -24.81 18.42 9.36
N LYS A 32 -23.82 19.17 8.91
CA LYS A 32 -23.36 19.11 7.53
C LYS A 32 -22.42 17.90 7.36
N ILE A 33 -22.50 17.27 6.19
CA ILE A 33 -21.67 16.11 5.85
C ILE A 33 -20.57 16.57 4.89
N LEU A 34 -19.34 16.15 5.16
CA LEU A 34 -18.20 16.23 4.26
C LEU A 34 -17.72 14.80 3.99
N GLY A 35 -17.88 14.31 2.77
CA GLY A 35 -17.34 13.03 2.32
C GLY A 35 -15.99 13.23 1.64
N LEU A 36 -14.97 12.50 2.08
CA LEU A 36 -13.66 12.43 1.45
C LEU A 36 -13.47 11.04 0.88
N SER A 37 -12.96 10.96 -0.34
CA SER A 37 -12.69 9.67 -0.97
C SER A 37 -11.56 9.77 -2.00
N ALA A 38 -10.95 8.63 -2.27
CA ALA A 38 -10.13 8.43 -3.46
C ALA A 38 -11.06 8.33 -4.71
N THR A 39 -10.74 7.53 -5.68
CA THR A 39 -11.52 7.37 -6.90
C THR A 39 -12.79 6.55 -6.64
N ILE A 40 -13.97 7.13 -6.90
CA ILE A 40 -15.28 6.46 -6.90
C ILE A 40 -15.84 6.49 -8.34
N ALA A 41 -16.21 5.33 -8.87
CA ALA A 41 -16.74 5.24 -10.23
C ALA A 41 -18.13 5.90 -10.37
N ASN A 42 -18.94 5.89 -9.30
CA ASN A 42 -20.32 6.38 -9.25
C ASN A 42 -20.52 7.58 -8.29
N ALA A 43 -19.55 8.49 -8.24
CA ALA A 43 -19.58 9.63 -7.31
C ALA A 43 -20.86 10.48 -7.41
N ARG A 44 -21.40 10.66 -8.62
CA ARG A 44 -22.65 11.41 -8.85
C ARG A 44 -23.86 10.70 -8.25
N GLU A 45 -24.00 9.40 -8.49
CA GLU A 45 -25.10 8.61 -7.92
C GLU A 45 -25.07 8.65 -6.38
N LEU A 46 -23.88 8.57 -5.80
CA LEU A 46 -23.69 8.69 -4.36
C LEU A 46 -24.10 10.06 -3.83
N THR A 47 -23.71 11.15 -4.50
CA THR A 47 -24.08 12.52 -4.08
C THR A 47 -25.59 12.77 -4.23
N ASP A 48 -26.21 12.25 -5.29
CA ASP A 48 -27.66 12.36 -5.51
C ASP A 48 -28.43 11.57 -4.45
N TRP A 49 -27.97 10.37 -4.10
CA TRP A 49 -28.53 9.56 -3.03
C TRP A 49 -28.45 10.27 -1.67
N ILE A 50 -27.28 10.79 -1.28
CA ILE A 50 -27.11 11.54 -0.04
C ILE A 50 -28.03 12.77 -0.04
N GLY A 51 -28.07 13.52 -1.15
CA GLY A 51 -28.92 14.69 -1.31
C GLY A 51 -30.38 14.38 -1.14
N THR A 52 -30.85 13.26 -1.68
CA THR A 52 -32.23 12.79 -1.56
C THR A 52 -32.60 12.47 -0.10
N ILE A 53 -31.74 11.71 0.59
CA ILE A 53 -31.97 11.33 2.00
C ILE A 53 -31.91 12.54 2.92
N ARG A 54 -30.97 13.43 2.70
CA ARG A 54 -30.75 14.61 3.54
C ARG A 54 -31.65 15.77 3.20
N GLN A 55 -32.35 15.71 2.07
CA GLN A 55 -33.15 16.82 1.50
C GLN A 55 -32.31 18.11 1.37
N GLU A 56 -31.05 17.96 1.02
CA GLU A 56 -30.07 19.03 0.87
C GLU A 56 -29.34 18.91 -0.49
N SER A 57 -28.89 20.04 -1.01
CA SER A 57 -28.01 20.06 -2.18
C SER A 57 -26.61 19.64 -1.75
N ILE A 58 -26.08 18.61 -2.37
CA ILE A 58 -24.70 18.13 -2.18
C ILE A 58 -23.84 18.64 -3.33
N THR A 59 -22.72 19.24 -3.01
CA THR A 59 -21.74 19.68 -4.01
C THR A 59 -20.69 18.58 -4.21
N LEU A 60 -20.61 18.05 -5.42
CA LEU A 60 -19.54 17.14 -5.82
C LEU A 60 -18.34 17.96 -6.30
N VAL A 61 -17.17 17.70 -5.71
CA VAL A 61 -15.89 18.26 -6.17
C VAL A 61 -15.01 17.09 -6.62
N GLU A 62 -14.63 17.12 -7.89
CA GLU A 62 -13.75 16.09 -8.50
C GLU A 62 -12.46 16.74 -8.99
N GLU A 63 -11.34 16.15 -8.64
CA GLU A 63 -10.02 16.53 -9.14
C GLU A 63 -9.35 15.31 -9.80
N HIS A 64 -9.05 15.44 -11.07
CA HIS A 64 -8.47 14.37 -11.88
C HIS A 64 -6.96 14.55 -12.10
N GLN A 65 -6.45 15.75 -11.85
CA GLN A 65 -5.03 16.04 -12.03
C GLN A 65 -4.23 15.67 -10.80
N ARG A 66 -3.40 14.66 -10.90
CA ARG A 66 -2.49 14.28 -9.81
C ARG A 66 -1.30 15.23 -9.74
N ILE A 67 -0.96 15.71 -8.54
CA ILE A 67 0.25 16.51 -8.29
C ILE A 67 1.50 15.69 -8.62
N VAL A 68 1.50 14.40 -8.23
CA VAL A 68 2.55 13.45 -8.58
C VAL A 68 2.01 12.51 -9.65
N PRO A 69 2.59 12.50 -10.85
CA PRO A 69 2.20 11.59 -11.92
C PRO A 69 2.31 10.14 -11.45
N LEU A 70 1.39 9.30 -11.91
CA LEU A 70 1.38 7.87 -11.62
C LEU A 70 1.37 7.11 -12.94
N GLU A 71 2.39 6.29 -13.13
CA GLU A 71 2.51 5.40 -14.28
C GLU A 71 2.32 3.96 -13.83
N TYR A 72 1.62 3.16 -14.65
CA TYR A 72 1.28 1.78 -14.33
C TYR A 72 2.08 0.83 -15.22
N TYR A 73 2.76 -0.12 -14.57
CA TYR A 73 3.49 -1.18 -15.25
C TYR A 73 3.10 -2.53 -14.67
N TYR A 74 3.15 -3.54 -15.53
CA TYR A 74 3.01 -4.94 -15.15
C TYR A 74 4.37 -5.61 -15.24
N PHE A 75 4.68 -6.46 -14.29
CA PHE A 75 5.96 -7.16 -14.25
C PHE A 75 5.76 -8.67 -14.27
N SER A 76 6.49 -9.34 -15.14
CA SER A 76 6.73 -10.78 -15.09
C SER A 76 8.20 -11.09 -15.37
N GLN A 77 8.67 -12.26 -14.94
CA GLN A 77 10.03 -12.69 -15.26
C GLN A 77 10.28 -12.80 -16.77
N GLU A 78 9.24 -13.03 -17.55
CA GLU A 78 9.32 -13.28 -18.99
C GLU A 78 9.32 -11.98 -19.81
N THR A 79 8.59 -10.96 -19.34
CA THR A 79 8.42 -9.71 -20.08
C THR A 79 9.21 -8.54 -19.52
N GLY A 80 9.65 -8.64 -18.24
CA GLY A 80 10.08 -7.45 -17.50
C GLY A 80 8.92 -6.50 -17.24
N PHE A 81 9.21 -5.20 -17.14
CA PHE A 81 8.20 -4.14 -17.02
C PHE A 81 7.58 -3.81 -18.36
N VAL A 82 6.28 -3.92 -18.46
CA VAL A 82 5.50 -3.64 -19.68
C VAL A 82 4.26 -2.84 -19.36
N THR A 83 3.78 -2.07 -20.32
CA THR A 83 2.46 -1.41 -20.24
C THR A 83 1.33 -2.44 -20.37
N TYR A 84 0.11 -2.02 -20.06
CA TYR A 84 -1.08 -2.89 -20.20
C TYR A 84 -1.23 -3.42 -21.63
N ASP A 85 -1.09 -2.56 -22.65
CA ASP A 85 -1.26 -2.94 -24.05
C ASP A 85 -0.23 -3.98 -24.47
N SER A 86 1.05 -3.76 -24.12
CA SER A 86 2.13 -4.73 -24.39
C SER A 86 1.92 -6.07 -23.68
N LEU A 87 1.37 -6.02 -22.45
CA LEU A 87 1.03 -7.23 -21.71
C LEU A 87 -0.10 -8.01 -22.42
N MET A 88 -1.14 -7.30 -22.91
CA MET A 88 -2.25 -7.92 -23.60
C MET A 88 -1.83 -8.53 -24.92
N ASP A 89 -0.98 -7.87 -25.70
CA ASP A 89 -0.43 -8.41 -26.92
C ASP A 89 0.36 -9.70 -26.65
N TYR A 90 1.19 -9.69 -25.63
CA TYR A 90 1.95 -10.87 -25.20
C TYR A 90 1.02 -12.00 -24.73
N TYR A 91 0.00 -11.68 -23.93
CA TYR A 91 -1.01 -12.62 -23.46
C TYR A 91 -1.71 -13.31 -24.63
N TYR A 92 -2.23 -12.55 -25.60
CA TYR A 92 -2.91 -13.10 -26.76
C TYR A 92 -1.99 -13.92 -27.68
N SER A 93 -0.72 -13.52 -27.81
CA SER A 93 0.26 -14.30 -28.56
C SER A 93 0.50 -15.68 -27.94
N LYS A 94 0.66 -15.72 -26.61
CA LYS A 94 0.79 -17.00 -25.87
C LYS A 94 -0.47 -17.85 -25.94
N LEU A 95 -1.63 -17.22 -25.85
CA LEU A 95 -2.91 -17.94 -25.94
C LEU A 95 -3.08 -18.65 -27.27
N LYS A 96 -2.67 -18.02 -28.39
CA LYS A 96 -2.67 -18.61 -29.72
C LYS A 96 -1.74 -19.81 -29.86
N LEU A 97 -0.64 -19.84 -29.13
CA LEU A 97 0.36 -20.92 -29.15
C LEU A 97 -0.03 -22.08 -28.23
N LYS A 98 -0.95 -21.87 -27.30
CA LYS A 98 -1.33 -22.86 -26.30
C LYS A 98 -2.32 -23.86 -26.85
N ASN A 99 -2.01 -25.16 -26.69
CA ASN A 99 -2.92 -26.24 -27.08
C ASN A 99 -4.16 -26.29 -26.18
N ARG A 100 -5.32 -26.72 -26.69
CA ARG A 100 -6.59 -26.83 -25.94
C ARG A 100 -6.51 -27.74 -24.71
N THR A 101 -5.56 -28.66 -24.67
CA THR A 101 -5.34 -29.63 -23.58
C THR A 101 -4.31 -29.16 -22.55
N ASP A 102 -3.66 -28.03 -22.81
CA ASP A 102 -2.63 -27.51 -21.89
C ASP A 102 -3.30 -26.62 -20.83
N HIS A 103 -3.40 -27.10 -19.60
CA HIS A 103 -3.93 -26.40 -18.43
C HIS A 103 -2.84 -25.65 -17.62
N SER A 104 -1.60 -25.60 -18.10
CA SER A 104 -0.53 -24.85 -17.41
C SER A 104 -0.86 -23.35 -17.34
N PRO A 105 -0.43 -22.62 -16.31
CA PRO A 105 -0.63 -21.18 -16.24
C PRO A 105 0.13 -20.49 -17.39
N LEU A 106 -0.48 -19.43 -17.94
CA LEU A 106 0.11 -18.65 -19.05
C LEU A 106 1.36 -17.91 -18.65
N PHE A 107 1.45 -17.51 -17.39
CA PHE A 107 2.62 -16.85 -16.80
C PHE A 107 3.13 -17.65 -15.62
N LYS A 108 4.45 -17.67 -15.45
CA LYS A 108 5.07 -18.19 -14.24
C LYS A 108 4.75 -17.25 -13.07
N PRO A 109 4.57 -17.77 -11.85
CA PRO A 109 4.41 -16.92 -10.67
C PRO A 109 5.62 -16.00 -10.53
N THR A 110 5.36 -14.70 -10.35
CA THR A 110 6.42 -13.70 -10.12
C THR A 110 6.97 -13.86 -8.72
N VAL A 111 8.28 -14.02 -8.60
CA VAL A 111 8.98 -14.02 -7.31
C VAL A 111 9.30 -12.56 -6.96
N HIS A 112 8.97 -12.15 -5.73
CA HIS A 112 9.18 -10.76 -5.29
C HIS A 112 10.64 -10.32 -5.36
N LEU A 113 11.59 -11.23 -5.17
CA LEU A 113 13.02 -10.94 -5.28
C LEU A 113 13.45 -10.55 -6.70
N ASP A 114 12.82 -11.15 -7.72
CA ASP A 114 13.09 -10.77 -9.11
C ASP A 114 12.54 -9.39 -9.44
N LEU A 115 11.35 -9.07 -8.93
CA LEU A 115 10.79 -7.72 -9.02
C LEU A 115 11.73 -6.70 -8.34
N ILE A 116 12.11 -6.94 -7.08
CA ILE A 116 13.01 -6.03 -6.34
C ILE A 116 14.33 -5.86 -7.08
N LYS A 117 14.95 -6.95 -7.55
CA LYS A 117 16.18 -6.87 -8.35
C LYS A 117 16.03 -6.00 -9.59
N SER A 118 14.86 -6.01 -10.21
CA SER A 118 14.58 -5.21 -11.41
C SER A 118 14.41 -3.72 -11.14
N ILE A 119 14.04 -3.33 -9.91
CA ILE A 119 13.81 -1.93 -9.52
C ILE A 119 14.97 -1.33 -8.72
N GLU A 120 15.83 -2.13 -8.07
CA GLU A 120 16.81 -1.67 -7.08
C GLU A 120 17.84 -0.65 -7.62
N THR A 121 18.04 -0.59 -8.94
CA THR A 121 19.00 0.34 -9.55
C THR A 121 18.40 1.70 -9.91
N GLN A 122 17.09 1.82 -10.05
CA GLN A 122 16.45 3.00 -10.65
C GLN A 122 15.25 3.53 -9.85
N TYR A 123 14.56 2.66 -9.09
CA TYR A 123 13.25 2.99 -8.51
C TYR A 123 13.21 2.86 -6.98
N LEU A 124 14.35 3.06 -6.31
CA LEU A 124 14.38 3.18 -4.84
C LEU A 124 14.26 4.65 -4.40
N PRO A 125 13.61 4.94 -3.27
CA PRO A 125 12.94 3.99 -2.36
C PRO A 125 11.63 3.42 -2.95
N ALA A 126 11.25 2.22 -2.55
CA ALA A 126 10.09 1.51 -3.05
C ALA A 126 9.18 0.98 -1.94
N LEU A 127 7.86 1.04 -2.15
CA LEU A 127 6.86 0.43 -1.28
C LEU A 127 6.33 -0.85 -1.94
N TYR A 128 6.52 -1.98 -1.26
CA TYR A 128 6.03 -3.27 -1.72
C TYR A 128 4.84 -3.72 -0.87
N PHE A 129 3.64 -3.73 -1.46
CA PHE A 129 2.41 -4.09 -0.76
C PHE A 129 2.19 -5.60 -0.73
N VAL A 130 1.82 -6.11 0.45
CA VAL A 130 1.55 -7.53 0.70
C VAL A 130 0.27 -7.65 1.53
N PHE A 131 -0.67 -8.52 1.11
CA PHE A 131 -1.97 -8.65 1.77
C PHE A 131 -1.94 -9.35 3.13
N SER A 132 -0.85 -10.04 3.49
CA SER A 132 -0.71 -10.77 4.74
C SER A 132 0.36 -10.13 5.64
N ARG A 133 0.02 -9.85 6.91
CA ARG A 133 0.97 -9.34 7.92
C ARG A 133 2.20 -10.25 8.05
N LYS A 134 1.98 -11.56 8.10
CA LYS A 134 3.06 -12.55 8.20
C LYS A 134 3.94 -12.50 6.97
N GLN A 135 3.35 -12.58 5.77
CA GLN A 135 4.12 -12.51 4.53
C GLN A 135 4.87 -11.18 4.37
N CYS A 136 4.31 -10.07 4.85
CA CYS A 136 4.98 -8.78 4.84
C CYS A 136 6.31 -8.84 5.61
N SER A 137 6.28 -9.35 6.85
CA SER A 137 7.50 -9.54 7.65
C SER A 137 8.44 -10.59 7.04
N ASP A 138 7.92 -11.73 6.59
CA ASP A 138 8.73 -12.82 6.04
C ASP A 138 9.51 -12.36 4.79
N LYS A 139 8.85 -11.62 3.88
CA LYS A 139 9.49 -11.08 2.67
C LYS A 139 10.55 -10.03 2.97
N ALA A 140 10.34 -9.18 3.98
CA ALA A 140 11.36 -8.22 4.41
C ALA A 140 12.59 -8.95 4.98
N HIS A 141 12.39 -9.99 5.80
CA HIS A 141 13.50 -10.80 6.32
C HIS A 141 14.22 -11.58 5.22
N GLU A 142 13.49 -12.16 4.28
CA GLU A 142 14.06 -12.85 3.12
C GLU A 142 14.94 -11.90 2.29
N LEU A 143 14.44 -10.70 1.96
CA LEU A 143 15.22 -9.69 1.25
C LEU A 143 16.44 -9.25 2.06
N ALA A 144 16.31 -9.00 3.36
CA ALA A 144 17.40 -8.62 4.25
C ALA A 144 18.47 -9.71 4.42
N SER A 145 18.14 -10.98 4.17
CA SER A 145 19.14 -12.05 4.14
C SER A 145 20.07 -11.97 2.93
N LEU A 146 19.61 -11.35 1.85
CA LEU A 146 20.27 -11.30 0.55
C LEU A 146 20.83 -9.92 0.18
N ARG A 147 20.31 -8.86 0.79
CA ARG A 147 20.63 -7.47 0.43
C ARG A 147 20.94 -6.62 1.65
N ASN A 148 21.80 -5.65 1.42
CA ASN A 148 22.05 -4.53 2.33
C ASN A 148 22.18 -3.27 1.47
N TYR A 149 21.30 -2.31 1.71
CA TYR A 149 21.25 -1.05 0.96
C TYR A 149 21.89 0.11 1.69
N LEU A 150 22.29 -0.07 2.97
CA LEU A 150 22.90 0.98 3.78
C LEU A 150 24.42 0.83 3.86
N THR A 151 25.09 1.99 3.95
CA THR A 151 26.49 2.03 4.36
C THR A 151 26.64 1.70 5.85
N PRO A 152 27.83 1.39 6.34
CA PRO A 152 28.07 1.19 7.77
C PRO A 152 27.65 2.41 8.61
N GLU A 153 27.91 3.63 8.12
CA GLU A 153 27.56 4.90 8.77
C GLU A 153 26.04 5.05 8.88
N GLN A 154 25.31 4.85 7.78
CA GLN A 154 23.84 4.88 7.75
C GLN A 154 23.23 3.81 8.67
N SER A 155 23.82 2.61 8.69
CA SER A 155 23.38 1.54 9.60
C SER A 155 23.60 1.92 11.07
N ALA A 156 24.68 2.68 11.40
CA ALA A 156 24.92 3.20 12.74
C ALA A 156 23.85 4.24 13.12
N GLU A 157 23.51 5.17 12.22
CA GLU A 157 22.47 6.18 12.46
C GLU A 157 21.08 5.53 12.67
N VAL A 158 20.76 4.47 11.91
CA VAL A 158 19.54 3.68 12.17
C VAL A 158 19.59 3.07 13.57
N LYS A 159 20.74 2.57 14.01
CA LYS A 159 20.89 2.03 15.37
C LYS A 159 20.67 3.11 16.43
N GLU A 160 21.20 4.30 16.25
CA GLU A 160 20.99 5.44 17.17
C GLU A 160 19.50 5.78 17.27
N SER A 161 18.77 5.87 16.15
CA SER A 161 17.33 6.10 16.15
C SER A 161 16.56 5.02 16.95
N PHE A 162 16.97 3.75 16.87
CA PHE A 162 16.40 2.68 17.67
C PHE A 162 16.72 2.82 19.16
N LEU A 163 17.96 3.22 19.50
CA LEU A 163 18.36 3.45 20.89
C LEU A 163 17.63 4.64 21.51
N GLU A 164 17.46 5.72 20.77
CA GLU A 164 16.67 6.89 21.19
C GLU A 164 15.22 6.53 21.45
N GLN A 165 14.61 5.73 20.55
CA GLN A 165 13.19 5.39 20.64
C GLN A 165 12.87 4.31 21.68
N PHE A 166 13.73 3.31 21.85
CA PHE A 166 13.46 2.11 22.65
C PHE A 166 14.42 1.91 23.82
N GLY A 167 15.40 2.80 24.00
CA GLY A 167 16.44 2.67 25.02
C GLY A 167 17.49 1.59 24.70
N PRO A 168 18.26 1.12 25.70
CA PRO A 168 19.30 0.13 25.51
C PRO A 168 18.83 -1.18 24.89
N GLU A 169 19.65 -1.78 24.05
CA GLU A 169 19.33 -3.02 23.29
C GLU A 169 18.84 -4.19 24.18
N ASP A 170 19.37 -4.28 25.41
CA ASP A 170 18.99 -5.35 26.35
C ASP A 170 17.50 -5.33 26.70
N ASN A 171 16.88 -4.15 26.65
CA ASN A 171 15.48 -3.94 26.95
C ASN A 171 14.55 -4.13 25.72
N TRP A 172 15.10 -4.36 24.54
CA TRP A 172 14.28 -4.50 23.34
C TRP A 172 13.48 -5.79 23.34
N SER A 173 12.21 -5.66 22.98
CA SER A 173 11.35 -6.82 22.73
C SER A 173 11.85 -7.65 21.55
N SER A 174 11.43 -8.90 21.47
CA SER A 174 11.74 -9.78 20.33
C SER A 174 11.29 -9.15 18.99
N SER A 175 10.13 -8.49 18.98
CA SER A 175 9.61 -7.79 17.78
C SER A 175 10.48 -6.60 17.39
N THR A 176 10.93 -5.79 18.35
CA THR A 176 11.83 -4.66 18.11
C THR A 176 13.18 -5.13 17.55
N ARG A 177 13.77 -6.18 18.11
CA ARG A 177 15.02 -6.78 17.60
C ARG A 177 14.89 -7.30 16.17
N LYS A 178 13.76 -7.96 15.84
CA LYS A 178 13.48 -8.42 14.48
C LYS A 178 13.36 -7.24 13.50
N LEU A 179 12.62 -6.20 13.88
CA LEU A 179 12.47 -5.00 13.06
C LEU A 179 13.83 -4.31 12.84
N PHE A 180 14.61 -4.11 13.90
CA PHE A 180 15.96 -3.57 13.80
C PHE A 180 16.85 -4.36 12.84
N GLY A 181 16.77 -5.70 12.90
CA GLY A 181 17.56 -6.59 12.05
C GLY A 181 17.38 -6.36 10.55
N VAL A 182 16.20 -5.90 10.12
CA VAL A 182 15.93 -5.53 8.72
C VAL A 182 16.20 -4.05 8.46
N CYS A 183 15.81 -3.15 9.38
CA CYS A 183 15.99 -1.70 9.20
C CYS A 183 17.46 -1.30 9.06
N ARG A 184 18.37 -1.92 9.81
CA ARG A 184 19.83 -1.68 9.69
C ARG A 184 20.41 -2.05 8.32
N LYS A 185 19.62 -2.65 7.44
CA LYS A 185 19.98 -3.02 6.06
C LYS A 185 19.23 -2.21 5.01
N GLY A 186 18.49 -1.19 5.41
CA GLY A 186 17.69 -0.37 4.50
C GLY A 186 16.39 -1.02 4.04
N ILE A 187 15.85 -1.94 4.85
CA ILE A 187 14.63 -2.66 4.55
C ILE A 187 13.74 -2.59 5.79
N ALA A 188 12.44 -2.38 5.62
CA ALA A 188 11.49 -2.43 6.71
C ALA A 188 10.22 -3.17 6.31
N TYR A 189 9.39 -3.46 7.30
CA TYR A 189 8.01 -3.86 7.12
C TYR A 189 7.11 -2.98 7.98
N HIS A 190 5.92 -2.69 7.44
CA HIS A 190 4.92 -1.87 8.12
C HIS A 190 3.56 -2.55 7.99
N HIS A 191 2.93 -2.88 9.10
CA HIS A 191 1.59 -3.49 9.14
C HIS A 191 0.90 -3.23 10.48
N ALA A 192 -0.40 -3.50 10.56
CA ALA A 192 -1.21 -3.24 11.74
C ALA A 192 -0.76 -3.99 13.03
N GLY A 193 0.09 -5.02 12.90
CA GLY A 193 0.64 -5.76 14.04
C GLY A 193 1.87 -5.13 14.70
N LEU A 194 2.43 -4.06 14.13
CA LEU A 194 3.51 -3.31 14.78
C LEU A 194 2.96 -2.41 15.89
N LEU A 195 3.77 -2.21 16.93
CA LEU A 195 3.48 -1.22 17.97
C LEU A 195 3.50 0.21 17.40
N PRO A 196 2.73 1.15 17.95
CA PRO A 196 2.72 2.54 17.48
C PRO A 196 4.11 3.16 17.34
N LEU A 197 4.97 3.00 18.33
CA LEU A 197 6.35 3.51 18.30
C LEU A 197 7.19 2.86 17.19
N GLN A 198 6.99 1.58 16.91
CA GLN A 198 7.69 0.90 15.81
C GLN A 198 7.24 1.43 14.44
N LYS A 199 5.94 1.71 14.28
CA LYS A 199 5.40 2.32 13.06
C LYS A 199 5.99 3.71 12.82
N SER A 200 5.92 4.55 13.85
CA SER A 200 6.44 5.92 13.78
C SER A 200 7.92 5.94 13.40
N LEU A 201 8.73 5.06 13.99
CA LEU A 201 10.14 4.95 13.64
C LEU A 201 10.36 4.49 12.18
N VAL A 202 9.61 3.50 11.70
CA VAL A 202 9.69 3.06 10.31
C VAL A 202 9.33 4.20 9.35
N GLU A 203 8.27 4.96 9.66
CA GLU A 203 7.84 6.12 8.87
C GLU A 203 8.92 7.22 8.86
N GLU A 204 9.55 7.51 10.01
CA GLU A 204 10.66 8.46 10.09
C GLU A 204 11.86 8.02 9.25
N LEU A 205 12.28 6.76 9.39
CA LEU A 205 13.41 6.22 8.63
C LEU A 205 13.15 6.24 7.12
N PHE A 206 11.88 6.02 6.70
CA PHE A 206 11.47 6.14 5.30
C PHE A 206 11.58 7.59 4.81
N LEU A 207 11.09 8.56 5.58
CA LEU A 207 11.23 9.99 5.24
C LEU A 207 12.69 10.43 5.14
N ARG A 208 13.57 9.87 5.97
CA ARG A 208 15.02 10.10 5.92
C ARG A 208 15.73 9.32 4.82
N LYS A 209 15.00 8.51 4.05
CA LYS A 209 15.52 7.67 2.95
C LYS A 209 16.56 6.63 3.38
N TYR A 210 16.41 6.10 4.59
CA TYR A 210 17.21 4.97 5.06
C TYR A 210 16.56 3.62 4.68
N ILE A 211 15.27 3.62 4.45
CA ILE A 211 14.50 2.43 4.04
C ILE A 211 13.56 2.78 2.89
#